data_5aa9fe9406204dc08b12147babab68d5
#
_entry.id   5aa9fe9406204dc08b12147babab68d5
#
_cell.length_a   1.000
_cell.length_b   1.000
_cell.length_c   1.000
_cell.angle_alpha   90.00
_cell.angle_beta   90.00
_cell.angle_gamma   90.00
#
_symmetry.space_group_name_H-M   'P 1'
#
loop_
_entity.id
_entity.type
_entity.pdbx_description
1 polymer ?
#
loop_
_entity_poly.entity_id
_entity_poly.type
_entity_poly.pdbx_seq_one_letter_code
_entity_poly.pdbx_strand_id
1 'polypeptide(L)'
;MNTQIIIFLLLIGILAGVLSGLVGVGGGIVMVPLLVLLMGFSQHQAQGTSLAALLPPVTLLAVLNYYKSGYINWKYALIIAAAFIIGGYFGSKIAIAIDQRMLKKVFGGVMLIVAVKMIFGK
;
A
#
# COMPACT_ATOMS: atom_id res chain seq x y z
N MET A 1 -19.14 1.62 -14.86
CA MET A 1 -18.32 0.39 -14.68
C MET A 1 -19.16 -0.81 -15.01
N ASN A 2 -18.58 -1.78 -15.71
CA ASN A 2 -19.31 -3.01 -15.97
C ASN A 2 -19.05 -4.03 -14.86
N THR A 3 -19.78 -5.15 -14.92
CA THR A 3 -19.71 -6.17 -13.87
C THR A 3 -18.31 -6.76 -13.73
N GLN A 4 -17.60 -6.97 -14.84
CA GLN A 4 -16.28 -7.56 -14.81
C GLN A 4 -15.28 -6.65 -14.08
N ILE A 5 -15.35 -5.36 -14.32
CA ILE A 5 -14.48 -4.40 -13.64
C ILE A 5 -14.77 -4.40 -12.14
N ILE A 6 -16.04 -4.43 -11.77
CA ILE A 6 -16.43 -4.45 -10.36
C ILE A 6 -15.90 -5.70 -9.68
N ILE A 7 -16.00 -6.87 -10.34
CA ILE A 7 -15.50 -8.12 -9.79
C ILE A 7 -13.99 -8.05 -9.58
N PHE A 8 -13.24 -7.54 -10.56
CA PHE A 8 -11.79 -7.40 -10.42
C PHE A 8 -11.43 -6.48 -9.26
N LEU A 9 -12.12 -5.36 -9.12
CA LEU A 9 -11.84 -4.42 -8.03
C LEU A 9 -12.14 -5.03 -6.67
N LEU A 10 -13.23 -5.79 -6.56
CA LEU A 10 -13.57 -6.47 -5.32
C LEU A 10 -12.51 -7.50 -4.96
N LEU A 11 -12.03 -8.27 -5.93
CA LEU A 11 -10.98 -9.25 -5.69
C LEU A 11 -9.69 -8.60 -5.25
N ILE A 12 -9.31 -7.51 -5.91
CA ILE A 12 -8.10 -6.77 -5.55
C ILE A 12 -8.21 -6.26 -4.12
N GLY A 13 -9.35 -5.69 -3.77
CA GLY A 13 -9.56 -5.16 -2.42
C GLY A 13 -9.49 -6.23 -1.36
N ILE A 14 -10.13 -7.38 -1.60
CA ILE A 14 -10.12 -8.48 -0.63
C ILE A 14 -8.71 -9.04 -0.45
N LEU A 15 -8.01 -9.29 -1.57
CA LEU A 15 -6.65 -9.81 -1.50
C LEU A 15 -5.71 -8.84 -0.80
N ALA A 16 -5.81 -7.57 -1.16
CA ALA A 16 -4.96 -6.55 -0.54
C ALA A 16 -5.26 -6.44 0.95
N GLY A 17 -6.54 -6.48 1.31
CA GLY A 17 -6.94 -6.40 2.71
C GLY A 17 -6.45 -7.57 3.53
N VAL A 18 -6.60 -8.78 3.01
CA VAL A 18 -6.13 -9.98 3.70
C VAL A 18 -4.63 -9.93 3.92
N LEU A 19 -3.89 -9.62 2.86
CA LEU A 19 -2.43 -9.55 2.96
C LEU A 19 -1.96 -8.40 3.84
N SER A 20 -2.67 -7.27 3.79
CA SER A 20 -2.35 -6.16 4.67
C SER A 20 -2.51 -6.54 6.14
N GLY A 21 -3.60 -7.22 6.46
CA GLY A 21 -3.84 -7.67 7.83
C GLY A 21 -2.84 -8.70 8.28
N LEU A 22 -2.46 -9.62 7.39
CA LEU A 22 -1.50 -10.67 7.72
C LEU A 22 -0.09 -10.14 7.88
N VAL A 23 0.33 -9.24 7.02
CA VAL A 23 1.73 -8.83 6.93
C VAL A 23 1.96 -7.43 7.45
N GLY A 24 0.92 -6.60 7.47
CA GLY A 24 1.03 -5.25 7.99
C GLY A 24 1.67 -4.26 7.03
N VAL A 25 1.71 -4.55 5.74
CA VAL A 25 2.40 -3.69 4.76
C VAL A 25 1.51 -2.60 4.18
N GLY A 26 0.27 -2.51 4.64
CA GLY A 26 -0.63 -1.45 4.21
C GLY A 26 -1.37 -1.71 2.91
N GLY A 27 -1.18 -2.84 2.28
CA GLY A 27 -1.94 -3.23 1.10
C GLY A 27 -1.47 -2.63 -0.21
N GLY A 28 -0.76 -1.51 -0.18
CA GLY A 28 -0.30 -0.86 -1.40
C GLY A 28 0.65 -1.73 -2.21
N ILE A 29 1.46 -2.51 -1.54
CA ILE A 29 2.39 -3.43 -2.20
C ILE A 29 1.63 -4.43 -3.08
N VAL A 30 0.42 -4.83 -2.67
CA VAL A 30 -0.40 -5.76 -3.43
C VAL A 30 -1.27 -5.03 -4.45
N MET A 31 -1.91 -3.93 -4.03
CA MET A 31 -2.84 -3.21 -4.89
C MET A 31 -2.18 -2.61 -6.12
N VAL A 32 -1.00 -2.03 -5.96
CA VAL A 32 -0.36 -1.35 -7.09
C VAL A 32 -0.06 -2.32 -8.24
N PRO A 33 0.64 -3.46 -8.00
CA PRO A 33 0.87 -4.39 -9.10
C PRO A 33 -0.41 -4.93 -9.71
N LEU A 34 -1.41 -5.23 -8.90
CA LEU A 34 -2.66 -5.79 -9.41
C LEU A 34 -3.43 -4.77 -10.25
N LEU A 35 -3.46 -3.51 -9.84
CA LEU A 35 -4.11 -2.48 -10.63
C LEU A 35 -3.41 -2.28 -11.97
N VAL A 36 -2.09 -2.31 -11.96
CA VAL A 36 -1.34 -2.19 -13.21
C VAL A 36 -1.60 -3.37 -14.12
N LEU A 37 -1.53 -4.58 -13.58
CA LEU A 37 -1.62 -5.80 -14.40
C LEU A 37 -3.05 -6.13 -14.85
N LEU A 38 -4.01 -6.00 -13.93
CA LEU A 38 -5.38 -6.42 -14.23
C LEU A 38 -6.25 -5.31 -14.82
N MET A 39 -6.03 -4.07 -14.37
CA MET A 39 -6.87 -2.96 -14.79
C MET A 39 -6.23 -2.07 -15.83
N GLY A 40 -4.97 -2.32 -16.18
CA GLY A 40 -4.27 -1.52 -17.16
C GLY A 40 -3.94 -0.11 -16.70
N PHE A 41 -3.89 0.12 -15.39
CA PHE A 41 -3.55 1.41 -14.84
C PHE A 41 -2.09 1.75 -15.10
N SER A 42 -1.80 3.05 -15.25
CA SER A 42 -0.42 3.51 -15.20
C SER A 42 0.10 3.38 -13.77
N GLN A 43 1.42 3.43 -13.62
CA GLN A 43 2.01 3.34 -12.28
C GLN A 43 1.54 4.48 -11.39
N HIS A 44 1.52 5.72 -11.91
CA HIS A 44 1.02 6.87 -11.16
C HIS A 44 -0.43 6.69 -10.74
N GLN A 45 -1.25 6.22 -11.67
CA GLN A 45 -2.67 6.03 -11.41
C GLN A 45 -2.89 4.94 -10.36
N ALA A 46 -2.13 3.86 -10.44
CA ALA A 46 -2.23 2.76 -9.48
C ALA A 46 -1.82 3.22 -8.08
N GLN A 47 -0.73 3.96 -7.99
CA GLN A 47 -0.25 4.44 -6.69
C GLN A 47 -1.21 5.44 -6.07
N GLY A 48 -1.71 6.38 -6.86
CA GLY A 48 -2.68 7.35 -6.34
C GLY A 48 -3.97 6.70 -5.90
N THR A 49 -4.48 5.76 -6.69
CA THR A 49 -5.71 5.05 -6.35
C THR A 49 -5.53 4.23 -5.08
N SER A 50 -4.38 3.56 -4.94
CA SER A 50 -4.09 2.77 -3.74
C SER A 50 -4.05 3.64 -2.49
N LEU A 51 -3.39 4.80 -2.58
CA LEU A 51 -3.34 5.72 -1.44
C LEU A 51 -4.72 6.21 -1.06
N ALA A 52 -5.55 6.54 -2.05
CA ALA A 52 -6.91 6.99 -1.78
C ALA A 52 -7.74 5.89 -1.13
N ALA A 53 -7.55 4.65 -1.58
CA ALA A 53 -8.27 3.50 -1.01
C ALA A 53 -7.89 3.26 0.45
N LEU A 54 -6.66 3.63 0.83
CA LEU A 54 -6.16 3.38 2.18
C LEU A 54 -6.45 4.51 3.16
N LEU A 55 -7.16 5.56 2.73
CA LEU A 55 -7.60 6.59 3.67
C LEU A 55 -8.48 5.97 4.75
N PRO A 56 -8.49 6.56 5.96
CA PRO A 56 -9.37 6.04 7.01
C PRO A 56 -10.82 5.96 6.53
N PRO A 57 -11.57 4.95 6.93
CA PRO A 57 -11.31 3.97 7.98
C PRO A 57 -10.90 2.58 7.48
N VAL A 58 -10.28 2.47 6.31
CA VAL A 58 -10.08 1.19 5.62
C VAL A 58 -9.37 0.14 6.49
N THR A 59 -8.32 0.55 7.20
CA THR A 59 -7.56 -0.38 8.03
C THR A 59 -8.02 -0.41 9.48
N LEU A 60 -9.09 0.29 9.81
CA LEU A 60 -9.52 0.46 11.20
C LEU A 60 -9.82 -0.87 11.89
N LEU A 61 -10.52 -1.77 11.22
CA LEU A 61 -10.88 -3.04 11.82
C LEU A 61 -9.66 -3.90 12.11
N ALA A 62 -8.68 -3.90 11.20
CA ALA A 62 -7.44 -4.64 11.43
C ALA A 62 -6.66 -4.05 12.61
N VAL A 63 -6.62 -2.72 12.70
CA VAL A 63 -5.96 -2.04 13.82
C VAL A 63 -6.61 -2.44 15.14
N LEU A 64 -7.94 -2.50 15.16
CA LEU A 64 -8.65 -2.88 16.39
C LEU A 64 -8.27 -4.28 16.84
N ASN A 65 -8.13 -5.22 15.90
CA ASN A 65 -7.73 -6.58 16.25
C ASN A 65 -6.35 -6.62 16.89
N TYR A 66 -5.38 -5.92 16.30
CA TYR A 66 -4.03 -5.86 16.88
C TYR A 66 -4.01 -5.13 18.21
N TYR A 67 -4.84 -4.10 18.33
CA TYR A 67 -4.95 -3.36 19.58
C TYR A 67 -5.45 -4.27 20.72
N LYS A 68 -6.47 -5.05 20.44
CA LYS A 68 -7.02 -5.98 21.44
C LYS A 68 -6.01 -7.01 21.88
N SER A 69 -5.11 -7.40 21.01
CA SER A 69 -4.06 -8.37 21.31
C SER A 69 -2.83 -7.74 21.95
N GLY A 70 -2.80 -6.43 22.11
CA GLY A 70 -1.71 -5.74 22.78
C GLY A 70 -0.46 -5.52 21.95
N TYR A 71 -0.58 -5.57 20.64
CA TYR A 71 0.58 -5.48 19.75
C TYR A 71 0.85 -4.10 19.19
N ILE A 72 0.12 -3.08 19.65
CA ILE A 72 0.30 -1.73 19.13
C ILE A 72 1.01 -0.85 20.15
N ASN A 73 2.10 -0.23 19.73
CA ASN A 73 2.75 0.81 20.51
C ASN A 73 2.25 2.16 20.01
N TRP A 74 1.26 2.70 20.71
CA TRP A 74 0.59 3.92 20.27
C TRP A 74 1.51 5.13 20.21
N LYS A 75 2.45 5.23 21.15
CA LYS A 75 3.38 6.34 21.15
C LYS A 75 4.21 6.36 19.87
N TYR A 76 4.75 5.22 19.52
CA TYR A 76 5.54 5.09 18.29
C TYR A 76 4.66 5.28 17.06
N ALA A 77 3.47 4.70 17.07
CA ALA A 77 2.57 4.79 15.93
C ALA A 77 2.18 6.23 15.62
N LEU A 78 1.90 7.03 16.66
CA LEU A 78 1.50 8.41 16.45
C LEU A 78 2.64 9.26 15.92
N ILE A 79 3.87 9.03 16.41
CA ILE A 79 5.03 9.76 15.91
C ILE A 79 5.29 9.42 14.43
N ILE A 80 5.23 8.13 14.12
CA ILE A 80 5.40 7.69 12.73
C ILE A 80 4.31 8.29 11.84
N ALA A 81 3.07 8.29 12.30
CA ALA A 81 1.96 8.82 11.52
C ALA A 81 2.14 10.30 11.23
N ALA A 82 2.55 11.07 12.21
CA ALA A 82 2.78 12.50 12.02
C ALA A 82 3.89 12.76 11.01
N ALA A 83 4.99 12.01 11.14
CA ALA A 83 6.09 12.13 10.20
C ALA A 83 5.68 11.64 8.81
N PHE A 84 4.83 10.61 8.76
CA PHE A 84 4.36 10.06 7.50
C PHE A 84 3.54 11.06 6.70
N ILE A 85 2.76 11.88 7.38
CA ILE A 85 1.98 12.92 6.69
C ILE A 85 2.92 13.85 5.92
N ILE A 86 4.00 14.27 6.57
CA ILE A 86 4.96 15.17 5.93
C ILE A 86 5.72 14.43 4.82
N GLY A 87 6.23 13.25 5.15
CA GLY A 87 6.98 12.44 4.18
C GLY A 87 6.16 12.05 2.96
N GLY A 88 4.90 11.67 3.19
CA GLY A 88 4.00 11.30 2.09
C GLY A 88 3.69 12.46 1.17
N TYR A 89 3.53 13.65 1.75
CA TYR A 89 3.26 14.84 0.95
C TYR A 89 4.43 15.13 0.00
N PHE A 90 5.65 15.15 0.50
CA PHE A 90 6.81 15.42 -0.35
C PHE A 90 7.13 14.25 -1.25
N GLY A 91 6.99 13.03 -0.74
CA GLY A 91 7.23 11.82 -1.54
C GLY A 91 6.30 11.72 -2.74
N SER A 92 5.02 12.06 -2.54
CA SER A 92 4.07 12.01 -3.63
C SER A 92 4.36 13.08 -4.69
N LYS A 93 4.81 14.25 -4.26
CA LYS A 93 5.21 15.30 -5.22
C LYS A 93 6.37 14.83 -6.09
N ILE A 94 7.35 14.18 -5.47
CA ILE A 94 8.49 13.65 -6.20
C ILE A 94 8.04 12.54 -7.15
N ALA A 95 7.18 11.65 -6.68
CA ALA A 95 6.70 10.54 -7.48
C ALA A 95 5.93 11.01 -8.72
N ILE A 96 5.11 12.03 -8.57
CA ILE A 96 4.35 12.56 -9.70
C ILE A 96 5.27 13.20 -10.74
N ALA A 97 6.37 13.79 -10.29
CA ALA A 97 7.32 14.45 -11.19
C ALA A 97 8.23 13.45 -11.91
N ILE A 98 8.32 12.22 -11.43
CA ILE A 98 9.20 11.22 -12.03
C ILE A 98 8.48 10.54 -13.19
N ASP A 99 9.25 10.16 -14.21
CA ASP A 99 8.77 9.37 -15.33
C ASP A 99 8.16 8.06 -14.86
N GLN A 100 7.09 7.64 -15.52
CA GLN A 100 6.36 6.42 -15.19
C GLN A 100 7.27 5.19 -15.12
N ARG A 101 8.17 5.06 -16.08
CA ARG A 101 9.10 3.93 -16.14
C ARG A 101 10.05 3.93 -14.94
N MET A 102 10.56 5.11 -14.59
CA MET A 102 11.46 5.24 -13.44
C MET A 102 10.72 4.93 -12.15
N LEU A 103 9.51 5.42 -12.00
CA LEU A 103 8.71 5.18 -10.80
C LEU A 103 8.45 3.68 -10.60
N LYS A 104 8.12 2.99 -11.68
CA LYS A 104 7.90 1.54 -11.63
C LYS A 104 9.17 0.82 -11.18
N LYS A 105 10.32 1.23 -11.68
CA LYS A 105 11.60 0.62 -11.30
C LYS A 105 11.94 0.87 -9.85
N VAL A 106 11.69 2.09 -9.36
CA VAL A 106 11.92 2.42 -7.95
C VAL A 106 11.05 1.56 -7.05
N PHE A 107 9.77 1.44 -7.39
CA PHE A 107 8.82 0.64 -6.62
C PHE A 107 9.27 -0.83 -6.57
N GLY A 108 9.60 -1.39 -7.73
CA GLY A 108 10.04 -2.77 -7.81
C GLY A 108 11.36 -3.00 -7.07
N GLY A 109 12.29 -2.04 -7.17
CA GLY A 109 13.56 -2.13 -6.47
C GLY A 109 13.41 -2.13 -4.97
N VAL A 110 12.56 -1.25 -4.45
CA VAL A 110 12.29 -1.20 -3.01
C VAL A 110 11.69 -2.51 -2.53
N MET A 111 10.70 -3.03 -3.28
CA MET A 111 10.09 -4.30 -2.91
C MET A 111 11.09 -5.43 -2.93
N LEU A 112 11.96 -5.47 -3.92
CA LEU A 112 12.95 -6.53 -4.04
C LEU A 112 13.93 -6.50 -2.87
N ILE A 113 14.45 -5.33 -2.51
CA ILE A 113 15.38 -5.20 -1.40
C ILE A 113 14.74 -5.66 -0.10
N VAL A 114 13.54 -5.19 0.17
CA VAL A 114 12.84 -5.54 1.41
C VAL A 114 12.54 -7.05 1.43
N ALA A 115 12.07 -7.59 0.30
CA ALA A 115 11.71 -9.01 0.23
C ALA A 115 12.93 -9.89 0.48
N VAL A 116 14.05 -9.58 -0.15
CA VAL A 116 15.27 -10.38 0.03
C VAL A 116 15.74 -10.33 1.47
N LYS A 117 15.72 -9.14 2.06
CA LYS A 117 16.17 -8.98 3.44
C LYS A 117 15.29 -9.77 4.40
N MET A 118 14.00 -9.74 4.21
CA MET A 118 13.08 -10.44 5.09
C MET A 118 13.17 -11.95 4.94
N ILE A 119 13.34 -12.43 3.71
CA ILE A 119 13.43 -13.87 3.45
C ILE A 119 14.70 -14.44 4.10
N PHE A 120 15.80 -13.72 4.04
CA PHE A 120 17.07 -14.17 4.63
C PHE A 120 17.20 -13.83 6.11
N GLY A 121 16.15 -13.31 6.72
CA GLY A 121 16.02 -13.20 8.17
C GLY A 121 16.91 -12.19 8.86
N LYS A 122 17.39 -11.19 8.15
CA LYS A 122 18.28 -10.20 8.76
C LYS A 122 17.71 -8.79 8.80
#